data_523770a406212a0f66a58e1516306e6e
#
_entry.id   523770a406212a0f66a58e1516306e6e
#
_cell.length_a   1.000
_cell.length_b   1.000
_cell.length_c   1.000
_cell.angle_alpha   90.00
_cell.angle_beta   90.00
_cell.angle_gamma   90.00
#
_symmetry.space_group_name_H-M   'P 1'
#
loop_
_entity.id
_entity.type
_entity.pdbx_description
1 polymer ?
#
loop_
_entity_poly.entity_id
_entity_poly.type
_entity_poly.pdbx_seq_one_letter_code
_entity_poly.pdbx_strand_id
1 'polypeptide(L)'
;MARKKDWEFLDDRGRLAAAATTPSMPVAYIQAGATLFDHGIRPVGIFGSNHDGDTADPAKAGPLPIGDIAYLGSGSRVDADAVLRADPDLVVAVAYGTDQVYGLDPDTAKYIEERVPVVVFDVGQGRSLGDVRDRFTALARSLGADADSSGAVELARAEGRLRTLAARAAGLRVLALSPATPDSVHLARPRAWADLRALADCGIGLVEPERGAGASWSTVDWTAAASLRPDIVLSDVRANALPVERLGAIEAWRPVAGRARLVPWNPEIPCSHLAHARFFDAVADAVEASAG
;
A
#
# COMPACT_ATOMS: atom_id res chain seq x y z
N MET A 1 -11.05 18.57 37.53
CA MET A 1 -10.22 17.36 37.42
C MET A 1 -10.27 16.88 35.97
N ALA A 2 -9.15 16.84 35.28
CA ALA A 2 -9.09 16.25 33.93
C ALA A 2 -9.41 14.74 34.03
N ARG A 3 -10.39 14.27 33.27
CA ARG A 3 -10.74 12.84 33.21
C ARG A 3 -9.51 12.11 32.68
N LYS A 4 -9.04 11.08 33.39
CA LYS A 4 -7.96 10.22 32.91
C LYS A 4 -8.45 9.60 31.59
N LYS A 5 -7.68 9.79 30.53
CA LYS A 5 -7.95 9.14 29.24
C LYS A 5 -7.46 7.71 29.35
N ASP A 6 -8.30 6.74 29.03
CA ASP A 6 -7.97 5.33 29.19
C ASP A 6 -7.23 4.74 27.98
N TRP A 7 -7.26 5.45 26.84
CA TRP A 7 -6.51 5.10 25.63
C TRP A 7 -5.76 6.30 25.06
N GLU A 8 -4.50 6.09 24.70
CA GLU A 8 -3.64 7.09 24.07
C GLU A 8 -2.71 6.41 23.04
N PHE A 9 -2.48 7.09 21.90
CA PHE A 9 -1.55 6.64 20.88
C PHE A 9 -0.83 7.84 20.24
N LEU A 10 0.51 7.79 20.20
CA LEU A 10 1.33 8.80 19.55
C LEU A 10 1.50 8.43 18.07
N ASP A 11 1.04 9.28 17.16
CA ASP A 11 1.15 9.07 15.72
C ASP A 11 2.54 9.44 15.16
N ASP A 12 2.76 9.23 13.86
CA ASP A 12 4.06 9.50 13.23
C ASP A 12 4.32 10.99 12.98
N ARG A 13 3.32 11.86 13.18
CA ARG A 13 3.45 13.32 13.20
C ARG A 13 3.86 13.85 14.58
N GLY A 14 3.99 12.96 15.58
CA GLY A 14 4.23 13.34 16.97
C GLY A 14 2.99 13.91 17.67
N ARG A 15 1.78 13.66 17.14
CA ARG A 15 0.51 14.08 17.75
C ARG A 15 -0.08 12.93 18.59
N LEU A 16 -0.57 13.29 19.78
CA LEU A 16 -1.20 12.33 20.70
C LEU A 16 -2.70 12.23 20.37
N ALA A 17 -3.14 11.11 19.84
CA ALA A 17 -4.53 10.74 19.76
C ALA A 17 -4.96 10.14 21.12
N ALA A 18 -6.12 10.52 21.66
CA ALA A 18 -6.54 10.07 22.97
C ALA A 18 -8.07 10.00 23.08
N ALA A 19 -8.58 8.96 23.72
CA ALA A 19 -10.01 8.71 23.95
C ALA A 19 -10.29 8.30 25.41
N ALA A 20 -11.55 8.43 25.84
CA ALA A 20 -11.97 8.04 27.18
C ALA A 20 -12.06 6.51 27.36
N THR A 21 -12.19 5.78 26.28
CA THR A 21 -12.23 4.33 26.21
C THR A 21 -11.41 3.86 25.01
N THR A 22 -11.01 2.60 24.97
CA THR A 22 -10.36 2.01 23.79
C THR A 22 -11.29 2.11 22.58
N PRO A 23 -10.85 2.74 21.46
CA PRO A 23 -11.64 2.82 20.25
C PRO A 23 -12.00 1.45 19.65
N SER A 24 -13.19 1.36 19.06
CA SER A 24 -13.75 0.13 18.50
C SER A 24 -14.45 0.32 17.14
N MET A 25 -14.69 1.57 16.74
CA MET A 25 -15.39 1.94 15.51
C MET A 25 -14.51 2.86 14.64
N PRO A 26 -13.38 2.36 14.11
CA PRO A 26 -12.51 3.18 13.29
C PRO A 26 -13.11 3.47 11.91
N VAL A 27 -12.98 4.71 11.45
CA VAL A 27 -13.01 5.05 10.03
C VAL A 27 -11.54 5.13 9.55
N ALA A 28 -11.25 4.65 8.34
CA ALA A 28 -9.88 4.59 7.89
C ALA A 28 -9.68 4.94 6.41
N TYR A 29 -8.51 5.49 6.08
CA TYR A 29 -8.01 5.42 4.71
C TYR A 29 -7.97 3.94 4.27
N ILE A 30 -8.39 3.64 3.03
CA ILE A 30 -8.63 2.26 2.57
C ILE A 30 -7.46 1.31 2.85
N GLN A 31 -6.20 1.70 2.58
CA GLN A 31 -5.00 0.91 2.89
C GLN A 31 -4.86 0.66 4.40
N ALA A 32 -5.08 1.68 5.22
CA ALA A 32 -5.03 1.56 6.67
C ALA A 32 -6.17 0.67 7.19
N GLY A 33 -7.38 0.81 6.63
CA GLY A 33 -8.53 -0.03 6.96
C GLY A 33 -8.30 -1.50 6.63
N ALA A 34 -7.73 -1.79 5.48
CA ALA A 34 -7.35 -3.14 5.08
C ALA A 34 -6.25 -3.72 5.99
N THR A 35 -5.30 -2.89 6.40
CA THR A 35 -4.27 -3.29 7.37
C THR A 35 -4.87 -3.63 8.73
N LEU A 36 -5.77 -2.80 9.25
CA LEU A 36 -6.48 -3.06 10.51
C LEU A 36 -7.33 -4.34 10.42
N PHE A 37 -7.97 -4.58 9.27
CA PHE A 37 -8.75 -5.78 9.04
C PHE A 37 -7.92 -7.06 9.11
N ASP A 38 -6.70 -7.06 8.58
CA ASP A 38 -5.75 -8.18 8.72
C ASP A 38 -5.37 -8.43 10.20
N HIS A 39 -5.51 -7.43 11.08
CA HIS A 39 -5.37 -7.55 12.53
C HIS A 39 -6.68 -7.85 13.27
N GLY A 40 -7.77 -8.16 12.55
CA GLY A 40 -9.08 -8.48 13.12
C GLY A 40 -9.92 -7.26 13.51
N ILE A 41 -9.50 -6.04 13.15
CA ILE A 41 -10.23 -4.80 13.45
C ILE A 41 -10.95 -4.34 12.17
N ARG A 42 -12.29 -4.42 12.18
CA ARG A 42 -13.10 -4.01 11.04
C ARG A 42 -13.44 -2.51 11.11
N PRO A 43 -13.09 -1.70 10.10
CA PRO A 43 -13.52 -0.32 10.03
C PRO A 43 -15.03 -0.22 9.76
N VAL A 44 -15.67 0.81 10.31
CA VAL A 44 -17.10 1.12 10.07
C VAL A 44 -17.29 1.92 8.77
N GLY A 45 -16.22 2.59 8.31
CA GLY A 45 -16.19 3.30 7.04
C GLY A 45 -14.76 3.42 6.52
N ILE A 46 -14.64 3.58 5.21
CA ILE A 46 -13.35 3.81 4.54
C ILE A 46 -13.46 4.97 3.57
N PHE A 47 -12.33 5.63 3.33
CA PHE A 47 -12.20 6.66 2.30
C PHE A 47 -10.96 6.40 1.43
N GLY A 48 -10.99 6.93 0.20
CA GLY A 48 -9.91 6.81 -0.78
C GLY A 48 -9.13 8.12 -0.97
N SER A 49 -8.19 8.09 -1.92
CA SER A 49 -7.37 9.24 -2.32
C SER A 49 -7.94 9.93 -3.57
N ASN A 50 -7.31 11.03 -4.02
CA ASN A 50 -7.65 11.70 -5.28
C ASN A 50 -7.44 10.83 -6.54
N HIS A 51 -6.76 9.68 -6.40
CA HIS A 51 -6.56 8.71 -7.48
C HIS A 51 -7.68 7.67 -7.56
N ASP A 52 -8.59 7.66 -6.58
CA ASP A 52 -9.69 6.70 -6.51
C ASP A 52 -10.97 7.29 -7.12
N GLY A 53 -11.85 6.42 -7.62
CA GLY A 53 -13.12 6.77 -8.18
C GLY A 53 -14.23 6.97 -7.14
N ASP A 54 -15.48 6.79 -7.60
CA ASP A 54 -16.68 6.89 -6.75
C ASP A 54 -16.95 5.61 -5.96
N THR A 55 -16.12 4.59 -6.14
CA THR A 55 -16.16 3.31 -5.41
C THR A 55 -14.80 2.99 -4.83
N ALA A 56 -14.79 2.20 -3.76
CA ALA A 56 -13.57 1.71 -3.13
C ALA A 56 -12.75 0.88 -4.13
N ASP A 57 -11.42 1.10 -4.17
CA ASP A 57 -10.51 0.34 -5.02
C ASP A 57 -10.25 -1.06 -4.42
N PRO A 58 -10.67 -2.16 -5.09
CA PRO A 58 -10.47 -3.52 -4.58
C PRO A 58 -8.99 -3.89 -4.41
N ALA A 59 -8.09 -3.33 -5.22
CA ALA A 59 -6.67 -3.61 -5.12
C ALA A 59 -6.07 -3.07 -3.82
N LYS A 60 -6.54 -1.89 -3.34
CA LYS A 60 -6.11 -1.30 -2.07
C LYS A 60 -6.74 -1.97 -0.85
N ALA A 61 -7.91 -2.56 -1.05
CA ALA A 61 -8.71 -3.16 0.01
C ALA A 61 -8.16 -4.50 0.52
N GLY A 62 -7.38 -5.23 -0.30
CA GLY A 62 -6.95 -6.58 0.06
C GLY A 62 -8.13 -7.48 0.42
N PRO A 63 -8.13 -8.15 1.60
CA PRO A 63 -9.24 -9.03 2.01
C PRO A 63 -10.42 -8.28 2.66
N LEU A 64 -10.36 -6.96 2.78
CA LEU A 64 -11.42 -6.16 3.40
C LEU A 64 -12.72 -6.28 2.59
N PRO A 65 -13.86 -6.67 3.19
CA PRO A 65 -15.14 -6.84 2.49
C PRO A 65 -15.78 -5.47 2.18
N ILE A 66 -15.24 -4.76 1.18
CA ILE A 66 -15.64 -3.38 0.83
C ILE A 66 -17.12 -3.24 0.46
N GLY A 67 -17.78 -4.32 0.01
CA GLY A 67 -19.22 -4.31 -0.24
C GLY A 67 -20.09 -4.14 1.01
N ASP A 68 -19.55 -4.41 2.20
CA ASP A 68 -20.22 -4.35 3.49
C ASP A 68 -19.75 -3.18 4.37
N ILE A 69 -18.92 -2.28 3.83
CA ILE A 69 -18.33 -1.16 4.56
C ILE A 69 -18.69 0.14 3.83
N ALA A 70 -19.07 1.16 4.60
CA ALA A 70 -19.41 2.46 4.03
C ALA A 70 -18.20 3.08 3.30
N TYR A 71 -18.34 3.39 2.02
CA TYR A 71 -17.37 4.18 1.28
C TYR A 71 -17.75 5.66 1.38
N LEU A 72 -16.88 6.46 2.02
CA LEU A 72 -17.15 7.84 2.41
C LEU A 72 -16.60 8.87 1.42
N GLY A 73 -16.23 8.41 0.21
CA GLY A 73 -15.68 9.25 -0.85
C GLY A 73 -14.17 9.13 -0.99
N SER A 74 -13.61 9.96 -1.88
CA SER A 74 -12.19 9.92 -2.24
C SER A 74 -11.62 11.32 -2.42
N GLY A 75 -10.44 11.56 -1.87
CA GLY A 75 -9.74 12.82 -2.01
C GLY A 75 -10.56 14.03 -1.55
N SER A 76 -10.60 15.07 -2.37
CA SER A 76 -11.38 16.29 -2.10
C SER A 76 -12.92 16.09 -2.10
N ARG A 77 -13.40 14.90 -2.47
CA ARG A 77 -14.82 14.54 -2.43
C ARG A 77 -15.23 13.81 -1.16
N VAL A 78 -14.30 13.64 -0.20
CA VAL A 78 -14.65 13.08 1.12
C VAL A 78 -15.50 14.11 1.86
N ASP A 79 -16.74 13.73 2.18
CA ASP A 79 -17.64 14.54 2.97
C ASP A 79 -17.34 14.34 4.46
N ALA A 80 -16.77 15.37 5.11
CA ALA A 80 -16.44 15.34 6.53
C ALA A 80 -17.66 15.04 7.42
N ASP A 81 -18.83 15.54 7.04
CA ASP A 81 -20.07 15.27 7.79
C ASP A 81 -20.51 13.82 7.59
N ALA A 82 -20.27 13.20 6.42
CA ALA A 82 -20.52 11.78 6.25
C ALA A 82 -19.57 10.91 7.09
N VAL A 83 -18.30 11.32 7.21
CA VAL A 83 -17.35 10.68 8.12
C VAL A 83 -17.86 10.74 9.57
N LEU A 84 -18.29 11.91 10.03
CA LEU A 84 -18.82 12.09 11.40
C LEU A 84 -20.16 11.40 11.63
N ARG A 85 -21.03 11.29 10.62
CA ARG A 85 -22.30 10.53 10.71
C ARG A 85 -22.09 9.02 10.85
N ALA A 86 -20.93 8.49 10.44
CA ALA A 86 -20.56 7.11 10.71
C ALA A 86 -20.23 6.87 12.20
N ASP A 87 -20.25 7.93 13.01
CA ASP A 87 -20.02 7.95 14.47
C ASP A 87 -18.70 7.25 14.86
N PRO A 88 -17.56 7.59 14.23
CA PRO A 88 -16.30 6.95 14.53
C PRO A 88 -15.75 7.42 15.88
N ASP A 89 -15.13 6.52 16.62
CA ASP A 89 -14.37 6.83 17.82
C ASP A 89 -12.86 6.99 17.55
N LEU A 90 -12.42 6.70 16.30
CA LEU A 90 -11.05 6.86 15.81
C LEU A 90 -11.07 7.05 14.28
N VAL A 91 -10.18 7.90 13.78
CA VAL A 91 -9.84 7.93 12.34
C VAL A 91 -8.38 7.50 12.16
N VAL A 92 -8.14 6.56 11.24
CA VAL A 92 -6.78 6.07 10.92
C VAL A 92 -6.45 6.40 9.48
N ALA A 93 -5.41 7.17 9.29
CA ALA A 93 -4.98 7.64 7.98
C ALA A 93 -3.49 7.42 7.75
N VAL A 94 -3.02 7.76 6.56
CA VAL A 94 -1.60 7.69 6.19
C VAL A 94 -1.09 9.05 5.68
N ALA A 95 0.22 9.19 5.65
CA ALA A 95 0.94 10.32 5.06
C ALA A 95 2.15 9.79 4.26
N TYR A 96 2.64 10.59 3.34
CA TYR A 96 3.80 10.25 2.49
C TYR A 96 4.92 11.27 2.71
N GLY A 97 5.60 11.18 3.88
CA GLY A 97 6.74 12.03 4.21
C GLY A 97 6.38 13.50 4.48
N THR A 98 5.12 13.79 4.76
CA THR A 98 4.59 15.11 5.13
C THR A 98 3.65 14.99 6.32
N ASP A 99 3.33 16.12 6.98
CA ASP A 99 2.32 16.15 8.04
C ASP A 99 0.86 16.14 7.51
N GLN A 100 0.68 16.15 6.19
CA GLN A 100 -0.64 16.16 5.57
C GLN A 100 -1.25 14.75 5.54
N VAL A 101 -2.52 14.68 5.90
CA VAL A 101 -3.31 13.45 5.80
C VAL A 101 -3.57 13.15 4.33
N TYR A 102 -3.05 12.01 3.86
CA TYR A 102 -3.26 11.59 2.49
C TYR A 102 -4.72 11.20 2.24
N GLY A 103 -5.27 11.62 1.12
CA GLY A 103 -6.66 11.34 0.75
C GLY A 103 -7.69 12.30 1.34
N LEU A 104 -7.28 13.31 2.11
CA LEU A 104 -8.14 14.39 2.59
C LEU A 104 -7.56 15.74 2.22
N ASP A 105 -8.41 16.73 1.94
CA ASP A 105 -7.96 18.11 1.90
C ASP A 105 -7.67 18.62 3.32
N PRO A 106 -6.80 19.66 3.47
CA PRO A 106 -6.38 20.11 4.79
C PRO A 106 -7.51 20.62 5.68
N ASP A 107 -8.55 21.23 5.12
CA ASP A 107 -9.67 21.78 5.90
C ASP A 107 -10.57 20.64 6.39
N THR A 108 -10.84 19.65 5.54
CA THR A 108 -11.57 18.42 5.91
C THR A 108 -10.80 17.65 7.00
N ALA A 109 -9.48 17.46 6.83
CA ALA A 109 -8.66 16.79 7.83
C ALA A 109 -8.71 17.51 9.19
N LYS A 110 -8.54 18.82 9.19
CA LYS A 110 -8.62 19.65 10.41
C LYS A 110 -9.99 19.56 11.07
N TYR A 111 -11.07 19.66 10.28
CA TYR A 111 -12.44 19.59 10.81
C TYR A 111 -12.73 18.26 11.51
N ILE A 112 -12.20 17.15 10.98
CA ILE A 112 -12.30 15.82 11.59
C ILE A 112 -11.43 15.75 12.86
N GLU A 113 -10.18 16.22 12.81
CA GLU A 113 -9.22 16.19 13.92
C GLU A 113 -9.73 16.97 15.17
N GLU A 114 -10.53 18.01 14.96
CA GLU A 114 -11.15 18.78 16.05
C GLU A 114 -12.26 18.00 16.81
N ARG A 115 -12.75 16.88 16.24
CA ARG A 115 -13.95 16.17 16.72
C ARG A 115 -13.72 14.72 17.09
N VAL A 116 -12.75 14.07 16.43
CA VAL A 116 -12.44 12.64 16.58
C VAL A 116 -10.93 12.47 16.74
N PRO A 117 -10.44 11.58 17.61
CA PRO A 117 -9.03 11.20 17.62
C PRO A 117 -8.57 10.71 16.23
N VAL A 118 -7.45 11.24 15.74
CA VAL A 118 -6.88 10.85 14.44
C VAL A 118 -5.46 10.34 14.65
N VAL A 119 -5.17 9.17 14.08
CA VAL A 119 -3.83 8.57 14.02
C VAL A 119 -3.38 8.56 12.57
N VAL A 120 -2.20 9.11 12.29
CA VAL A 120 -1.62 9.14 10.94
C VAL A 120 -0.28 8.42 10.95
N PHE A 121 -0.12 7.47 10.03
CA PHE A 121 1.13 6.76 9.81
C PHE A 121 1.85 7.27 8.58
N ASP A 122 3.14 7.56 8.70
CA ASP A 122 3.98 7.87 7.55
C ASP A 122 4.37 6.55 6.85
N VAL A 123 3.80 6.34 5.66
CA VAL A 123 4.11 5.21 4.77
C VAL A 123 5.04 5.63 3.62
N GLY A 124 5.62 6.82 3.69
CA GLY A 124 6.44 7.43 2.65
C GLY A 124 7.84 6.82 2.52
N GLN A 125 8.62 7.41 1.64
CA GLN A 125 9.92 6.89 1.16
C GLN A 125 10.97 6.72 2.26
N GLY A 126 10.87 7.47 3.36
CA GLY A 126 11.82 7.42 4.47
C GLY A 126 11.65 6.20 5.40
N ARG A 127 10.56 5.48 5.29
CA ARG A 127 10.22 4.36 6.19
C ARG A 127 10.57 3.01 5.58
N SER A 128 11.08 2.09 6.38
CA SER A 128 11.17 0.69 5.96
C SER A 128 9.79 0.01 6.02
N LEU A 129 9.64 -1.07 5.26
CA LEU A 129 8.41 -1.87 5.28
C LEU A 129 8.15 -2.45 6.69
N GLY A 130 9.23 -2.82 7.41
CA GLY A 130 9.17 -3.30 8.78
C GLY A 130 8.67 -2.22 9.74
N ASP A 131 9.25 -1.01 9.69
CA ASP A 131 8.85 0.09 10.58
C ASP A 131 7.36 0.43 10.44
N VAL A 132 6.86 0.55 9.20
CA VAL A 132 5.44 0.84 8.95
C VAL A 132 4.55 -0.27 9.51
N ARG A 133 4.88 -1.53 9.26
CA ARG A 133 4.15 -2.68 9.77
C ARG A 133 4.12 -2.72 11.30
N ASP A 134 5.26 -2.44 11.95
CA ASP A 134 5.38 -2.44 13.41
C ASP A 134 4.50 -1.33 14.04
N ARG A 135 4.39 -0.18 13.38
CA ARG A 135 3.52 0.91 13.81
C ARG A 135 2.04 0.52 13.74
N PHE A 136 1.59 -0.10 12.63
CA PHE A 136 0.22 -0.61 12.52
C PHE A 136 -0.05 -1.73 13.54
N THR A 137 0.90 -2.63 13.74
CA THR A 137 0.79 -3.69 14.76
C THR A 137 0.68 -3.09 16.17
N ALA A 138 1.43 -2.04 16.48
CA ALA A 138 1.35 -1.34 17.77
C ALA A 138 -0.03 -0.69 17.97
N LEU A 139 -0.59 -0.04 16.94
CA LEU A 139 -1.95 0.49 17.02
C LEU A 139 -2.96 -0.65 17.23
N ALA A 140 -2.91 -1.71 16.42
CA ALA A 140 -3.85 -2.82 16.52
C ALA A 140 -3.84 -3.44 17.95
N ARG A 141 -2.66 -3.63 18.53
CA ARG A 141 -2.53 -4.08 19.94
C ARG A 141 -3.15 -3.10 20.93
N SER A 142 -2.96 -1.80 20.73
CA SER A 142 -3.55 -0.77 21.59
C SER A 142 -5.07 -0.75 21.52
N LEU A 143 -5.64 -1.22 20.41
CA LEU A 143 -7.07 -1.38 20.19
C LEU A 143 -7.59 -2.76 20.65
N GLY A 144 -6.75 -3.59 21.24
CA GLY A 144 -7.13 -4.89 21.80
C GLY A 144 -6.98 -6.08 20.87
N ALA A 145 -6.37 -5.92 19.70
CA ALA A 145 -6.07 -7.06 18.84
C ALA A 145 -4.96 -7.95 19.41
N ASP A 146 -5.08 -9.25 19.21
CA ASP A 146 -4.04 -10.21 19.55
C ASP A 146 -2.77 -10.00 18.69
N ALA A 147 -1.64 -10.45 19.21
CA ALA A 147 -0.39 -10.43 18.44
C ALA A 147 -0.51 -11.35 17.22
N ASP A 148 -0.31 -10.79 16.01
CA ASP A 148 -0.27 -11.56 14.77
C ASP A 148 1.02 -12.39 14.68
N SER A 149 1.08 -13.48 15.43
CA SER A 149 2.23 -14.39 15.41
C SER A 149 2.24 -15.29 14.18
N SER A 150 1.06 -15.64 13.63
CA SER A 150 0.95 -16.49 12.45
C SER A 150 1.40 -15.77 11.18
N GLY A 151 0.94 -14.54 10.97
CA GLY A 151 1.36 -13.73 9.83
C GLY A 151 2.87 -13.42 9.84
N ALA A 152 3.46 -13.19 11.01
CA ALA A 152 4.90 -12.98 11.14
C ALA A 152 5.71 -14.24 10.73
N VAL A 153 5.24 -15.43 11.07
CA VAL A 153 5.86 -16.70 10.65
C VAL A 153 5.75 -16.88 9.13
N GLU A 154 4.59 -16.61 8.56
CA GLU A 154 4.38 -16.70 7.11
C GLU A 154 5.27 -15.73 6.33
N LEU A 155 5.41 -14.49 6.81
CA LEU A 155 6.30 -13.51 6.19
C LEU A 155 7.76 -13.97 6.24
N ALA A 156 8.23 -14.42 7.40
CA ALA A 156 9.61 -14.90 7.53
C ALA A 156 9.89 -16.09 6.59
N ARG A 157 8.91 -16.99 6.42
CA ARG A 157 8.99 -18.10 5.46
C ARG A 157 9.06 -17.59 4.02
N ALA A 158 8.18 -16.65 3.63
CA ALA A 158 8.14 -16.08 2.29
C ALA A 158 9.45 -15.36 1.94
N GLU A 159 9.98 -14.55 2.86
CA GLU A 159 11.28 -13.90 2.70
C GLU A 159 12.44 -14.91 2.56
N GLY A 160 12.46 -15.94 3.38
CA GLY A 160 13.47 -17.00 3.31
C GLY A 160 13.43 -17.76 1.98
N ARG A 161 12.23 -18.07 1.48
CA ARG A 161 12.03 -18.66 0.15
C ARG A 161 12.55 -17.75 -0.94
N LEU A 162 12.17 -16.46 -0.89
CA LEU A 162 12.55 -15.47 -1.89
C LEU A 162 14.07 -15.30 -1.95
N ARG A 163 14.77 -15.18 -0.80
CA ARG A 163 16.25 -15.11 -0.75
C ARG A 163 16.91 -16.34 -1.36
N THR A 164 16.36 -17.52 -1.10
CA THR A 164 16.88 -18.78 -1.67
C THR A 164 16.75 -18.82 -3.18
N LEU A 165 15.60 -18.41 -3.71
CA LEU A 165 15.34 -18.36 -5.15
C LEU A 165 16.16 -17.26 -5.84
N ALA A 166 16.24 -16.07 -5.27
CA ALA A 166 17.02 -14.96 -5.79
C ALA A 166 18.51 -15.33 -5.94
N ALA A 167 19.07 -16.05 -4.97
CA ALA A 167 20.46 -16.52 -5.05
C ALA A 167 20.72 -17.51 -6.21
N ARG A 168 19.70 -18.26 -6.63
CA ARG A 168 19.77 -19.23 -7.74
C ARG A 168 19.46 -18.61 -9.10
N ALA A 169 18.68 -17.53 -9.11
CA ALA A 169 18.18 -16.84 -10.29
C ALA A 169 18.95 -15.52 -10.55
N ALA A 170 20.26 -15.52 -10.28
CA ALA A 170 21.12 -14.36 -10.49
C ALA A 170 21.04 -13.89 -11.96
N GLY A 171 20.72 -12.60 -12.15
CA GLY A 171 20.58 -11.98 -13.47
C GLY A 171 19.16 -11.77 -13.96
N LEU A 172 18.13 -12.31 -13.28
CA LEU A 172 16.74 -11.96 -13.56
C LEU A 172 16.50 -10.47 -13.32
N ARG A 173 15.81 -9.85 -14.25
CA ARG A 173 15.49 -8.42 -14.25
C ARG A 173 14.02 -8.22 -13.90
N VAL A 174 13.75 -7.63 -12.75
CA VAL A 174 12.41 -7.34 -12.28
C VAL A 174 12.11 -5.86 -12.45
N LEU A 175 11.07 -5.52 -13.22
CA LEU A 175 10.64 -4.14 -13.46
C LEU A 175 9.29 -3.90 -12.80
N ALA A 176 9.21 -2.91 -11.93
CA ALA A 176 7.95 -2.44 -11.37
C ALA A 176 7.43 -1.24 -12.15
N LEU A 177 6.15 -1.27 -12.55
CA LEU A 177 5.54 -0.23 -13.36
C LEU A 177 4.05 -0.03 -13.07
N SER A 178 3.58 1.17 -13.38
CA SER A 178 2.14 1.52 -13.42
C SER A 178 1.78 1.93 -14.83
N PRO A 179 0.96 1.14 -15.54
CA PRO A 179 0.47 1.51 -16.87
C PRO A 179 -0.42 2.75 -16.80
N ALA A 180 -0.02 3.84 -17.46
CA ALA A 180 -0.75 5.11 -17.37
C ALA A 180 -1.75 5.29 -18.52
N THR A 181 -1.26 5.17 -19.76
CA THR A 181 -2.06 5.33 -20.98
C THR A 181 -1.57 4.34 -22.04
N PRO A 182 -2.25 4.20 -23.19
CA PRO A 182 -1.72 3.43 -24.31
C PRO A 182 -0.35 3.91 -24.83
N ASP A 183 0.03 5.18 -24.55
CA ASP A 183 1.26 5.79 -25.06
C ASP A 183 2.35 5.95 -23.99
N SER A 184 2.00 5.82 -22.70
CA SER A 184 2.93 6.09 -21.59
C SER A 184 2.76 5.15 -20.41
N VAL A 185 3.88 4.93 -19.70
CA VAL A 185 3.96 4.09 -18.50
C VAL A 185 4.84 4.78 -17.45
N HIS A 186 4.47 4.63 -16.19
CA HIS A 186 5.27 5.07 -15.06
C HIS A 186 6.12 3.89 -14.56
N LEU A 187 7.43 4.02 -14.66
CA LEU A 187 8.39 3.05 -14.09
C LEU A 187 8.67 3.43 -12.65
N ALA A 188 8.49 2.50 -11.74
CA ALA A 188 8.79 2.74 -10.33
C ALA A 188 10.30 2.88 -10.13
N ARG A 189 10.70 3.83 -9.27
CA ARG A 189 12.06 3.90 -8.74
C ARG A 189 12.15 3.01 -7.49
N PRO A 190 12.81 1.85 -7.53
CA PRO A 190 12.74 0.88 -6.43
C PRO A 190 13.08 1.47 -5.06
N ARG A 191 14.03 2.40 -5.01
CA ARG A 191 14.45 3.05 -3.76
C ARG A 191 13.37 3.92 -3.11
N ALA A 192 12.36 4.34 -3.88
CA ALA A 192 11.27 5.16 -3.39
C ALA A 192 10.12 4.36 -2.75
N TRP A 193 10.11 3.04 -2.90
CA TRP A 193 9.03 2.15 -2.45
C TRP A 193 9.54 1.18 -1.40
N ALA A 194 8.88 1.13 -0.25
CA ALA A 194 9.32 0.33 0.88
C ALA A 194 9.30 -1.18 0.57
N ASP A 195 8.28 -1.64 -0.14
CA ASP A 195 8.11 -3.02 -0.59
C ASP A 195 9.15 -3.43 -1.65
N LEU A 196 9.46 -2.56 -2.60
CA LEU A 196 10.51 -2.81 -3.60
C LEU A 196 11.89 -2.83 -2.95
N ARG A 197 12.17 -1.95 -1.97
CA ARG A 197 13.42 -2.03 -1.20
C ARG A 197 13.53 -3.37 -0.46
N ALA A 198 12.43 -3.82 0.16
CA ALA A 198 12.41 -5.11 0.86
C ALA A 198 12.63 -6.31 -0.10
N LEU A 199 12.13 -6.25 -1.35
CA LEU A 199 12.49 -7.23 -2.38
C LEU A 199 13.98 -7.18 -2.74
N ALA A 200 14.56 -5.98 -2.88
CA ALA A 200 16.00 -5.82 -3.12
C ALA A 200 16.85 -6.38 -1.97
N ASP A 201 16.43 -6.19 -0.72
CA ASP A 201 17.07 -6.75 0.48
C ASP A 201 16.99 -8.28 0.51
N CYS A 202 16.01 -8.86 -0.17
CA CYS A 202 15.93 -10.31 -0.40
C CYS A 202 16.79 -10.79 -1.59
N GLY A 203 17.49 -9.88 -2.28
CA GLY A 203 18.40 -10.20 -3.39
C GLY A 203 17.74 -10.15 -4.77
N ILE A 204 16.54 -9.60 -4.89
CA ILE A 204 15.86 -9.44 -6.20
C ILE A 204 16.51 -8.31 -7.00
N GLY A 205 16.90 -8.59 -8.25
CA GLY A 205 17.48 -7.65 -9.21
C GLY A 205 16.44 -6.71 -9.81
N LEU A 206 16.13 -5.60 -9.10
CA LEU A 206 15.18 -4.60 -9.57
C LEU A 206 15.83 -3.67 -10.61
N VAL A 207 15.10 -3.41 -11.69
CA VAL A 207 15.51 -2.46 -12.73
C VAL A 207 15.28 -1.03 -12.20
N GLU A 208 16.37 -0.26 -12.13
CA GLU A 208 16.31 1.17 -11.83
C GLU A 208 16.13 1.94 -13.14
N PRO A 209 15.05 2.71 -13.33
CA PRO A 209 14.90 3.55 -14.51
C PRO A 209 15.90 4.70 -14.52
N GLU A 210 16.20 5.23 -15.71
CA GLU A 210 17.05 6.41 -15.85
C GLU A 210 16.57 7.58 -14.99
N ARG A 211 17.52 8.43 -14.58
CA ARG A 211 17.20 9.62 -13.78
C ARG A 211 16.27 10.53 -14.54
N GLY A 212 15.23 11.01 -13.87
CA GLY A 212 14.21 11.93 -14.38
C GLY A 212 13.63 12.77 -13.25
N ALA A 213 12.67 13.64 -13.56
CA ALA A 213 12.15 14.65 -12.65
C ALA A 213 11.33 14.07 -11.47
N GLY A 214 10.74 12.87 -11.61
CA GLY A 214 9.89 12.30 -10.57
C GLY A 214 10.68 11.62 -9.44
N ALA A 215 10.25 11.80 -8.20
CA ALA A 215 10.89 11.19 -7.03
C ALA A 215 10.65 9.69 -6.96
N SER A 216 9.41 9.23 -7.20
CA SER A 216 8.99 7.82 -7.07
C SER A 216 8.80 7.13 -8.41
N TRP A 217 8.59 7.90 -9.48
CA TRP A 217 8.27 7.42 -10.81
C TRP A 217 9.13 8.07 -11.88
N SER A 218 9.38 7.34 -12.95
CA SER A 218 9.93 7.85 -14.22
C SER A 218 8.91 7.57 -15.31
N THR A 219 8.32 8.60 -15.90
CA THR A 219 7.35 8.44 -16.99
C THR A 219 8.08 8.35 -18.31
N VAL A 220 7.81 7.28 -19.07
CA VAL A 220 8.43 6.99 -20.37
C VAL A 220 7.37 6.46 -21.35
N ASP A 221 7.71 6.36 -22.63
CA ASP A 221 6.93 5.62 -23.59
C ASP A 221 7.14 4.10 -23.46
N TRP A 222 6.26 3.33 -24.09
CA TRP A 222 6.33 1.86 -24.01
C TRP A 222 7.53 1.26 -24.74
N THR A 223 8.13 1.97 -25.71
CA THR A 223 9.34 1.52 -26.40
C THR A 223 10.54 1.58 -25.46
N ALA A 224 10.69 2.69 -24.73
CA ALA A 224 11.73 2.84 -23.72
C ALA A 224 11.56 1.80 -22.60
N ALA A 225 10.33 1.56 -22.12
CA ALA A 225 10.06 0.54 -21.12
C ALA A 225 10.43 -0.87 -21.63
N ALA A 226 10.06 -1.22 -22.87
CA ALA A 226 10.36 -2.50 -23.48
C ALA A 226 11.87 -2.73 -23.69
N SER A 227 12.63 -1.67 -23.95
CA SER A 227 14.10 -1.73 -24.11
C SER A 227 14.83 -2.19 -22.85
N LEU A 228 14.21 -2.08 -21.69
CA LEU A 228 14.73 -2.57 -20.41
C LEU A 228 14.72 -4.10 -20.29
N ARG A 229 14.01 -4.80 -21.19
CA ARG A 229 13.98 -6.27 -21.28
C ARG A 229 13.78 -6.97 -19.93
N PRO A 230 12.72 -6.67 -19.17
CA PRO A 230 12.46 -7.37 -17.92
C PRO A 230 12.09 -8.83 -18.16
N ASP A 231 12.44 -9.70 -17.21
CA ASP A 231 12.01 -11.11 -17.17
C ASP A 231 10.74 -11.24 -16.33
N ILE A 232 10.58 -10.38 -15.31
CA ILE A 232 9.41 -10.29 -14.45
C ILE A 232 8.96 -8.82 -14.42
N VAL A 233 7.65 -8.62 -14.50
CA VAL A 233 7.01 -7.30 -14.41
C VAL A 233 6.06 -7.28 -13.21
N LEU A 234 6.33 -6.39 -12.27
CA LEU A 234 5.41 -6.05 -11.19
C LEU A 234 4.50 -4.94 -11.73
N SER A 235 3.26 -5.29 -12.07
CA SER A 235 2.31 -4.35 -12.68
C SER A 235 1.33 -3.82 -11.67
N ASP A 236 1.23 -2.49 -11.57
CA ASP A 236 0.23 -1.81 -10.75
C ASP A 236 -1.18 -2.26 -11.14
N VAL A 237 -1.94 -2.70 -10.14
CA VAL A 237 -3.31 -3.22 -10.30
C VAL A 237 -4.37 -2.28 -9.71
N ARG A 238 -3.98 -1.09 -9.24
CA ARG A 238 -4.94 -0.11 -8.72
C ARG A 238 -5.87 0.39 -9.84
N ALA A 239 -7.07 0.83 -9.44
CA ALA A 239 -8.12 1.26 -10.37
C ALA A 239 -7.73 2.45 -11.27
N ASN A 240 -6.72 3.24 -10.87
CA ASN A 240 -6.19 4.34 -11.67
C ASN A 240 -5.13 3.93 -12.69
N ALA A 241 -4.68 2.67 -12.70
CA ALA A 241 -3.78 2.13 -13.71
C ALA A 241 -4.57 1.57 -14.91
N LEU A 242 -3.95 1.58 -16.09
CA LEU A 242 -4.51 0.90 -17.25
C LEU A 242 -4.57 -0.61 -16.96
N PRO A 243 -5.74 -1.26 -17.16
CA PRO A 243 -5.88 -2.69 -16.88
C PRO A 243 -4.87 -3.55 -17.62
N VAL A 244 -4.35 -4.57 -16.95
CA VAL A 244 -3.28 -5.45 -17.45
C VAL A 244 -3.65 -6.15 -18.76
N GLU A 245 -4.91 -6.44 -18.97
CA GLU A 245 -5.47 -7.05 -20.19
C GLU A 245 -5.25 -6.16 -21.43
N ARG A 246 -5.10 -4.86 -21.21
CA ARG A 246 -4.83 -3.89 -22.26
C ARG A 246 -3.38 -3.87 -22.73
N LEU A 247 -2.43 -4.37 -21.91
CA LEU A 247 -1.01 -4.31 -22.23
C LEU A 247 -0.63 -5.11 -23.46
N GLY A 248 -1.32 -6.21 -23.74
CA GLY A 248 -1.10 -7.03 -24.95
C GLY A 248 -1.46 -6.31 -26.26
N ALA A 249 -2.31 -5.26 -26.21
CA ALA A 249 -2.66 -4.45 -27.34
C ALA A 249 -1.63 -3.36 -27.69
N ILE A 250 -0.69 -3.07 -26.76
CA ILE A 250 0.36 -2.06 -26.96
C ILE A 250 1.49 -2.68 -27.80
N GLU A 251 1.61 -2.23 -29.05
CA GLU A 251 2.53 -2.85 -30.02
C GLU A 251 3.98 -2.87 -29.51
N ALA A 252 4.48 -1.76 -29.00
CA ALA A 252 5.83 -1.65 -28.46
C ALA A 252 6.11 -2.57 -27.25
N TRP A 253 5.06 -2.92 -26.50
CA TRP A 253 5.16 -3.78 -25.30
C TRP A 253 4.94 -5.27 -25.61
N ARG A 254 4.36 -5.60 -26.76
CA ARG A 254 4.03 -7.00 -27.13
C ARG A 254 5.19 -7.99 -26.96
N PRO A 255 6.47 -7.67 -27.34
CA PRO A 255 7.58 -8.59 -27.14
C PRO A 255 7.87 -8.89 -25.66
N VAL A 256 7.62 -7.94 -24.76
CA VAL A 256 7.77 -8.15 -23.31
C VAL A 256 6.58 -8.95 -22.76
N ALA A 257 5.36 -8.58 -23.13
CA ALA A 257 4.14 -9.29 -22.71
C ALA A 257 4.14 -10.77 -23.09
N GLY A 258 4.80 -11.14 -24.20
CA GLY A 258 4.90 -12.53 -24.66
C GLY A 258 5.95 -13.39 -23.94
N ARG A 259 6.86 -12.79 -23.15
CA ARG A 259 7.96 -13.52 -22.49
C ARG A 259 8.07 -13.27 -20.99
N ALA A 260 7.80 -12.04 -20.52
CA ALA A 260 7.95 -11.68 -19.12
C ALA A 260 6.82 -12.27 -18.28
N ARG A 261 7.16 -12.70 -17.07
CA ARG A 261 6.16 -13.07 -16.08
C ARG A 261 5.52 -11.81 -15.48
N LEU A 262 4.20 -11.79 -15.41
CA LEU A 262 3.47 -10.69 -14.85
C LEU A 262 3.02 -11.02 -13.43
N VAL A 263 3.33 -10.14 -12.49
CA VAL A 263 2.93 -10.24 -11.08
C VAL A 263 2.10 -9.01 -10.74
N PRO A 264 0.88 -9.18 -10.22
CA PRO A 264 0.11 -8.06 -9.68
C PRO A 264 0.89 -7.35 -8.59
N TRP A 265 0.99 -6.02 -8.69
CA TRP A 265 1.64 -5.18 -7.69
C TRP A 265 0.70 -4.05 -7.27
N ASN A 266 0.54 -3.88 -5.98
CA ASN A 266 -0.20 -2.76 -5.41
C ASN A 266 0.77 -1.84 -4.65
N PRO A 267 1.12 -0.64 -5.18
CA PRO A 267 1.96 0.33 -4.47
C PRO A 267 1.39 0.79 -3.11
N GLU A 268 0.10 0.57 -2.89
CA GLU A 268 -0.60 0.85 -1.62
C GLU A 268 -1.04 -0.46 -0.95
N ILE A 269 -0.17 -1.47 -0.97
CA ILE A 269 -0.42 -2.76 -0.30
C ILE A 269 -0.75 -2.55 1.19
N PRO A 270 -1.70 -3.29 1.79
CA PRO A 270 -1.92 -3.26 3.22
C PRO A 270 -0.62 -3.55 4.00
N CYS A 271 -0.36 -2.76 5.05
CA CYS A 271 0.89 -2.82 5.81
C CYS A 271 0.86 -3.91 6.90
N SER A 272 0.43 -5.12 6.55
CA SER A 272 0.34 -6.29 7.43
C SER A 272 1.37 -7.37 7.07
N HIS A 273 1.66 -8.27 8.02
CA HIS A 273 2.50 -9.43 7.77
C HIS A 273 1.92 -10.32 6.66
N LEU A 274 0.61 -10.57 6.68
CA LEU A 274 -0.08 -11.43 5.72
C LEU A 274 -0.06 -10.85 4.31
N ALA A 275 -0.33 -9.56 4.15
CA ALA A 275 -0.29 -8.91 2.84
C ALA A 275 1.12 -8.96 2.22
N HIS A 276 2.14 -8.68 3.03
CA HIS A 276 3.53 -8.75 2.58
C HIS A 276 3.98 -10.18 2.28
N ALA A 277 3.57 -11.16 3.09
CA ALA A 277 3.87 -12.57 2.83
C ALA A 277 3.30 -13.03 1.47
N ARG A 278 2.04 -12.70 1.19
CA ARG A 278 1.38 -13.02 -0.10
C ARG A 278 2.09 -12.37 -1.28
N PHE A 279 2.50 -11.11 -1.16
CA PHE A 279 3.24 -10.41 -2.21
C PHE A 279 4.60 -11.05 -2.45
N PHE A 280 5.36 -11.37 -1.41
CA PHE A 280 6.66 -12.00 -1.53
C PHE A 280 6.57 -13.41 -2.10
N ASP A 281 5.56 -14.19 -1.72
CA ASP A 281 5.29 -15.51 -2.33
C ASP A 281 4.95 -15.38 -3.81
N ALA A 282 4.13 -14.41 -4.22
CA ALA A 282 3.82 -14.19 -5.63
C ALA A 282 5.06 -13.84 -6.46
N VAL A 283 5.97 -13.02 -5.91
CA VAL A 283 7.25 -12.72 -6.55
C VAL A 283 8.14 -13.98 -6.59
N ALA A 284 8.19 -14.75 -5.51
CA ALA A 284 8.94 -16.00 -5.45
C ALA A 284 8.46 -17.02 -6.50
N ASP A 285 7.15 -17.16 -6.69
CA ASP A 285 6.55 -18.04 -7.72
C ASP A 285 6.98 -17.60 -9.13
N ALA A 286 6.99 -16.28 -9.38
CA ALA A 286 7.43 -15.74 -10.67
C ALA A 286 8.94 -15.97 -10.91
N VAL A 287 9.77 -15.79 -9.87
CA VAL A 287 11.22 -16.08 -9.96
C VAL A 287 11.47 -17.54 -10.25
N GLU A 288 10.81 -18.45 -9.53
CA GLU A 288 10.94 -19.90 -9.73
C GLU A 288 10.54 -20.32 -11.15
N ALA A 289 9.40 -19.79 -11.64
CA ALA A 289 8.91 -20.06 -12.99
C ALA A 289 9.75 -19.44 -14.10
N SER A 290 10.59 -18.45 -13.80
CA SER A 290 11.49 -17.79 -14.78
C SER A 290 12.89 -18.39 -14.79
N ALA A 291 13.27 -19.16 -13.77
CA ALA A 291 14.57 -19.80 -13.64
C ALA A 291 14.61 -21.24 -14.22
N GLY A 292 13.48 -21.84 -14.53
CA GLY A 292 13.32 -23.15 -15.17
C GLY A 292 13.13 -23.02 -16.67
#